data_0641de8fd669f668b85ad7453ad722b1
#
_entry.id   0641de8fd669f668b85ad7453ad722b1
#
_cell.length_a   1.000
_cell.length_b   1.000
_cell.length_c   1.000
_cell.angle_alpha   90.00
_cell.angle_beta   90.00
_cell.angle_gamma   90.00
#
_symmetry.space_group_name_H-M   'P 1'
#
loop_
_entity.id
_entity.type
_entity.pdbx_description
1 polymer ?
#
loop_
_entity_poly.entity_id
_entity_poly.type
_entity_poly.pdbx_seq_one_letter_code
_entity_poly.pdbx_strand_id
1 'polypeptide(L)'
;LMSFGSYDLISLAEAREKREVARKQVANGIDPIEERKAQKLAQQLSTENSFEAICREWHTNKADRWTVAYREEIIKTFEQDVFPFIGKRPISEIKPLELLEVLRRIEKRGALEKTRKVRQRCGEVYRYAIITGRAEYNPAPDLAIALAVPKQKHHPF
;
A
#
# COMPACT_ATOMS: atom_id res chain seq x y z
N LEU A 1 9.82 11.47 33.44
CA LEU A 1 10.54 12.68 33.05
C LEU A 1 11.09 12.53 31.63
N MET A 2 10.59 13.37 30.75
CA MET A 2 11.09 13.41 29.37
C MET A 2 12.47 14.03 29.34
N SER A 3 13.41 13.34 28.69
CA SER A 3 14.73 13.87 28.40
C SER A 3 14.66 14.81 27.19
N PHE A 4 15.16 16.04 27.32
CA PHE A 4 15.21 17.02 26.23
C PHE A 4 16.55 17.05 25.51
N GLY A 5 17.40 16.07 25.74
CA GLY A 5 18.72 15.98 25.15
C GLY A 5 19.84 16.61 25.99
N SER A 6 21.06 16.47 25.51
CA SER A 6 22.28 16.98 26.19
C SER A 6 22.42 18.49 26.00
N TYR A 7 22.87 19.19 27.05
CA TYR A 7 23.14 20.62 27.00
C TYR A 7 24.21 21.03 25.97
N ASP A 8 25.09 20.12 25.61
CA ASP A 8 26.17 20.40 24.66
C ASP A 8 25.72 20.37 23.19
N LEU A 9 24.54 19.81 22.89
CA LEU A 9 24.07 19.59 21.55
C LEU A 9 22.83 20.39 21.15
N ILE A 10 22.14 21.00 22.11
CA ILE A 10 20.89 21.73 21.89
C ILE A 10 20.97 23.12 22.47
N SER A 11 20.61 24.15 21.67
CA SER A 11 20.53 25.50 22.16
C SER A 11 19.45 25.67 23.23
N LEU A 12 19.60 26.63 24.12
CA LEU A 12 18.61 26.97 25.15
C LEU A 12 17.24 27.29 24.54
N ALA A 13 17.20 27.87 23.35
CA ALA A 13 15.97 28.17 22.63
C ALA A 13 15.24 26.89 22.18
N GLU A 14 15.98 25.93 21.64
CA GLU A 14 15.43 24.63 21.25
C GLU A 14 14.90 23.82 22.45
N ALA A 15 15.64 23.87 23.58
CA ALA A 15 15.20 23.23 24.82
C ALA A 15 13.90 23.84 25.34
N ARG A 16 13.73 25.16 25.24
CA ARG A 16 12.52 25.88 25.61
C ARG A 16 11.35 25.52 24.69
N GLU A 17 11.56 25.47 23.37
CA GLU A 17 10.54 25.08 22.43
C GLU A 17 10.02 23.65 22.70
N LYS A 18 10.91 22.70 22.89
CA LYS A 18 10.55 21.34 23.24
C LYS A 18 9.75 21.26 24.55
N ARG A 19 10.11 22.06 25.53
CA ARG A 19 9.40 22.14 26.79
C ARG A 19 8.01 22.74 26.65
N GLU A 20 7.84 23.78 25.82
CA GLU A 20 6.55 24.38 25.53
C GLU A 20 5.63 23.46 24.77
N VAL A 21 6.14 22.75 23.78
CA VAL A 21 5.38 21.72 23.03
C VAL A 21 4.88 20.62 23.99
N ALA A 22 5.75 20.12 24.86
CA ALA A 22 5.37 19.14 25.85
C ALA A 22 4.31 19.65 26.82
N ARG A 23 4.40 20.92 27.27
CA ARG A 23 3.41 21.56 28.14
C ARG A 23 2.06 21.73 27.43
N LYS A 24 2.05 22.13 26.18
CA LYS A 24 0.83 22.26 25.37
C LYS A 24 0.13 20.89 25.20
N GLN A 25 0.90 19.86 24.96
CA GLN A 25 0.37 18.50 24.83
C GLN A 25 -0.28 18.04 26.15
N VAL A 26 0.35 18.27 27.29
CA VAL A 26 -0.19 17.94 28.60
C VAL A 26 -1.42 18.81 28.92
N ALA A 27 -1.38 20.12 28.62
CA ALA A 27 -2.50 21.03 28.83
C ALA A 27 -3.73 20.69 27.97
N ASN A 28 -3.53 20.14 26.78
CA ASN A 28 -4.60 19.68 25.89
C ASN A 28 -5.09 18.26 26.20
N GLY A 29 -4.63 17.65 27.28
CA GLY A 29 -4.98 16.30 27.65
C GLY A 29 -4.29 15.20 26.83
N ILE A 30 -3.27 15.58 26.07
CA ILE A 30 -2.48 14.65 25.28
C ILE A 30 -1.26 14.21 26.08
N ASP A 31 -1.25 12.92 26.49
CA ASP A 31 -0.07 12.32 27.13
C ASP A 31 0.93 11.92 26.04
N PRO A 32 2.20 12.40 26.10
CA PRO A 32 3.23 12.04 25.12
C PRO A 32 3.50 10.53 25.01
N ILE A 33 3.34 9.80 26.09
CA ILE A 33 3.52 8.34 26.10
C ILE A 33 2.36 7.67 25.37
N GLU A 34 1.14 8.12 25.61
CA GLU A 34 -0.07 7.64 24.93
C GLU A 34 -0.02 7.97 23.44
N GLU A 35 0.44 9.16 23.08
CA GLU A 35 0.61 9.57 21.68
C GLU A 35 1.64 8.69 20.98
N ARG A 36 2.77 8.37 21.61
CA ARG A 36 3.77 7.44 21.05
C ARG A 36 3.20 6.05 20.86
N LYS A 37 2.42 5.55 21.79
CA LYS A 37 1.72 4.27 21.68
C LYS A 37 0.72 4.29 20.53
N ALA A 38 -0.06 5.36 20.40
CA ALA A 38 -1.01 5.55 19.30
C ALA A 38 -0.31 5.61 17.94
N GLN A 39 0.80 6.34 17.83
CA GLN A 39 1.61 6.40 16.61
C GLN A 39 2.21 5.04 16.25
N LYS A 40 2.70 4.30 17.23
CA LYS A 40 3.26 2.98 17.03
C LYS A 40 2.21 1.98 16.56
N LEU A 41 1.00 2.05 17.15
CA LEU A 41 -0.14 1.25 16.74
C LEU A 41 -0.59 1.62 15.32
N ALA A 42 -0.68 2.91 15.01
CA ALA A 42 -1.05 3.38 13.67
C ALA A 42 -0.04 2.92 12.61
N GLN A 43 1.25 2.96 12.92
CA GLN A 43 2.30 2.47 12.03
C GLN A 43 2.22 0.95 11.84
N GLN A 44 1.95 0.21 12.89
CA GLN A 44 1.75 -1.24 12.83
C GLN A 44 0.54 -1.60 11.98
N LEU A 45 -0.61 -0.93 12.19
CA LEU A 45 -1.82 -1.10 11.39
C LEU A 45 -1.57 -0.73 9.92
N SER A 46 -0.82 0.33 9.67
CA SER A 46 -0.44 0.73 8.31
C SER A 46 0.40 -0.36 7.62
N THR A 47 1.32 -0.99 8.34
CA THR A 47 2.13 -2.09 7.81
C THR A 47 1.29 -3.33 7.53
N GLU A 48 0.40 -3.70 8.44
CA GLU A 48 -0.52 -4.84 8.28
C GLU A 48 -1.53 -4.62 7.15
N ASN A 49 -1.91 -3.37 6.89
CA ASN A 49 -2.84 -2.97 5.85
C ASN A 49 -2.14 -2.51 4.56
N SER A 50 -0.85 -2.78 4.42
CA SER A 50 -0.13 -2.49 3.18
C SER A 50 -0.67 -3.34 2.04
N PHE A 51 -0.53 -2.86 0.82
CA PHE A 51 -0.94 -3.59 -0.38
C PHE A 51 -0.30 -4.99 -0.43
N GLU A 52 0.99 -5.08 -0.14
CA GLU A 52 1.71 -6.36 -0.12
C GLU A 52 1.14 -7.33 0.91
N ALA A 53 0.92 -6.87 2.15
CA ALA A 53 0.38 -7.71 3.21
C ALA A 53 -1.00 -8.26 2.85
N ILE A 54 -1.88 -7.42 2.33
CA ILE A 54 -3.23 -7.80 1.92
C ILE A 54 -3.18 -8.71 0.69
N CYS A 55 -2.32 -8.43 -0.28
CA CYS A 55 -2.13 -9.25 -1.46
C CYS A 55 -1.66 -10.66 -1.09
N ARG A 56 -0.72 -10.79 -0.18
CA ARG A 56 -0.23 -12.10 0.30
C ARG A 56 -1.32 -12.86 1.05
N GLU A 57 -2.13 -12.18 1.84
CA GLU A 57 -3.27 -12.77 2.53
C GLU A 57 -4.33 -13.27 1.54
N TRP A 58 -4.68 -12.46 0.56
CA TRP A 58 -5.58 -12.84 -0.53
C TRP A 58 -5.04 -14.05 -1.31
N HIS A 59 -3.76 -14.03 -1.64
CA HIS A 59 -3.08 -15.10 -2.35
C HIS A 59 -3.12 -16.42 -1.56
N THR A 60 -2.89 -16.37 -0.26
CA THR A 60 -2.96 -17.53 0.62
C THR A 60 -4.37 -18.10 0.67
N ASN A 61 -5.40 -17.25 0.74
CA ASN A 61 -6.78 -17.67 0.75
C ASN A 61 -7.22 -18.39 -0.54
N LYS A 62 -6.61 -18.02 -1.66
CA LYS A 62 -6.93 -18.63 -2.97
C LYS A 62 -5.99 -19.76 -3.37
N ALA A 63 -4.96 -20.02 -2.59
CA ALA A 63 -3.92 -20.98 -2.92
C ALA A 63 -4.45 -22.37 -3.30
N ASP A 64 -5.49 -22.83 -2.61
CA ASP A 64 -6.09 -24.15 -2.84
C ASP A 64 -6.82 -24.27 -4.19
N ARG A 65 -7.17 -23.14 -4.79
CA ARG A 65 -7.89 -23.10 -6.08
C ARG A 65 -6.97 -23.11 -7.29
N TRP A 66 -5.66 -22.94 -7.06
CA TRP A 66 -4.66 -22.80 -8.11
C TRP A 66 -3.65 -23.93 -8.07
N THR A 67 -3.12 -24.28 -9.24
CA THR A 67 -1.93 -25.13 -9.29
C THR A 67 -0.74 -24.44 -8.64
N VAL A 68 0.22 -25.22 -8.15
CA VAL A 68 1.44 -24.67 -7.52
C VAL A 68 2.17 -23.73 -8.48
N ALA A 69 2.33 -24.13 -9.74
CA ALA A 69 2.99 -23.32 -10.75
C ALA A 69 2.28 -21.98 -11.00
N TYR A 70 0.96 -21.98 -11.11
CA TYR A 70 0.16 -20.78 -11.32
C TYR A 70 0.20 -19.84 -10.13
N ARG A 71 0.12 -20.38 -8.94
CA ARG A 71 0.22 -19.65 -7.69
C ARG A 71 1.57 -18.94 -7.56
N GLU A 72 2.66 -19.62 -7.85
CA GLU A 72 4.01 -19.04 -7.84
C GLU A 72 4.18 -17.95 -8.89
N GLU A 73 3.63 -18.15 -10.08
CA GLU A 73 3.65 -17.15 -11.14
C GLU A 73 2.94 -15.86 -10.74
N ILE A 74 1.76 -15.96 -10.11
CA ILE A 74 0.99 -14.81 -9.65
C ILE A 74 1.81 -13.99 -8.65
N ILE A 75 2.31 -14.62 -7.60
CA ILE A 75 3.04 -13.89 -6.55
C ILE A 75 4.34 -13.31 -7.07
N LYS A 76 5.03 -14.03 -7.95
CA LYS A 76 6.26 -13.55 -8.58
C LYS A 76 6.00 -12.30 -9.43
N THR A 77 4.90 -12.27 -10.16
CA THR A 77 4.50 -11.09 -10.94
C THR A 77 4.28 -9.88 -10.04
N PHE A 78 3.58 -10.05 -8.92
CA PHE A 78 3.40 -8.98 -7.96
C PHE A 78 4.72 -8.51 -7.35
N GLU A 79 5.60 -9.42 -6.98
CA GLU A 79 6.92 -9.11 -6.41
C GLU A 79 7.81 -8.33 -7.36
N GLN A 80 7.74 -8.60 -8.66
CA GLN A 80 8.56 -7.93 -9.66
C GLN A 80 7.98 -6.62 -10.16
N ASP A 81 6.66 -6.56 -10.37
CA ASP A 81 6.04 -5.47 -11.13
C ASP A 81 5.19 -4.53 -10.28
N VAL A 82 4.76 -4.92 -9.10
CA VAL A 82 3.82 -4.16 -8.27
C VAL A 82 4.40 -3.79 -6.90
N PHE A 83 4.89 -4.74 -6.13
CA PHE A 83 5.36 -4.50 -4.76
C PHE A 83 6.50 -3.49 -4.65
N PRO A 84 7.48 -3.42 -5.55
CA PRO A 84 8.54 -2.41 -5.46
C PRO A 84 8.04 -0.96 -5.50
N PHE A 85 6.84 -0.74 -6.02
CA PHE A 85 6.29 0.60 -6.23
C PHE A 85 5.22 0.97 -5.20
N ILE A 86 4.31 0.06 -4.88
CA ILE A 86 3.17 0.33 -4.01
C ILE A 86 3.01 -0.68 -2.86
N GLY A 87 3.83 -1.72 -2.81
CA GLY A 87 3.65 -2.83 -1.87
C GLY A 87 3.67 -2.43 -0.40
N LYS A 88 4.50 -1.48 -0.01
CA LYS A 88 4.65 -1.02 1.37
C LYS A 88 3.62 0.02 1.80
N ARG A 89 2.87 0.56 0.86
CA ARG A 89 1.88 1.61 1.15
C ARG A 89 0.58 1.01 1.65
N PRO A 90 -0.10 1.69 2.60
CA PRO A 90 -1.45 1.29 2.99
C PRO A 90 -2.38 1.27 1.78
N ILE A 91 -3.13 0.19 1.60
CA ILE A 91 -3.99 0.03 0.42
C ILE A 91 -5.03 1.15 0.29
N SER A 92 -5.52 1.66 1.41
CA SER A 92 -6.49 2.76 1.45
C SER A 92 -5.93 4.11 1.00
N GLU A 93 -4.60 4.27 1.03
CA GLU A 93 -3.92 5.52 0.67
C GLU A 93 -3.39 5.52 -0.77
N ILE A 94 -3.44 4.40 -1.46
CA ILE A 94 -2.99 4.30 -2.85
C ILE A 94 -4.01 4.98 -3.76
N LYS A 95 -3.56 6.01 -4.46
CA LYS A 95 -4.41 6.75 -5.41
C LYS A 95 -4.52 6.01 -6.74
N PRO A 96 -5.62 6.17 -7.48
CA PRO A 96 -5.78 5.55 -8.80
C PRO A 96 -4.62 5.85 -9.75
N LEU A 97 -4.08 7.06 -9.73
CA LEU A 97 -2.95 7.44 -10.56
C LEU A 97 -1.69 6.63 -10.25
N GLU A 98 -1.43 6.32 -8.99
CA GLU A 98 -0.27 5.52 -8.58
C GLU A 98 -0.36 4.09 -9.11
N LEU A 99 -1.53 3.49 -9.02
CA LEU A 99 -1.77 2.17 -9.58
C LEU A 99 -1.67 2.18 -11.11
N LEU A 100 -2.19 3.24 -11.74
CA LEU A 100 -2.09 3.42 -13.19
C LEU A 100 -0.65 3.49 -13.66
N GLU A 101 0.22 4.19 -12.96
CA GLU A 101 1.65 4.28 -13.27
C GLU A 101 2.33 2.91 -13.23
N VAL A 102 2.00 2.10 -12.23
CA VAL A 102 2.49 0.72 -12.13
C VAL A 102 2.09 -0.09 -13.37
N LEU A 103 0.83 -0.02 -13.74
CA LEU A 103 0.30 -0.75 -14.90
C LEU A 103 0.89 -0.24 -16.23
N ARG A 104 1.11 1.07 -16.36
CA ARG A 104 1.74 1.65 -17.56
C ARG A 104 3.19 1.22 -17.73
N ARG A 105 3.91 0.94 -16.65
CA ARG A 105 5.27 0.39 -16.75
C ARG A 105 5.28 -0.99 -17.40
N ILE A 106 4.29 -1.82 -17.06
CA ILE A 106 4.11 -3.13 -17.68
C ILE A 106 3.72 -2.97 -19.16
N GLU A 107 2.81 -2.04 -19.44
CA GLU A 107 2.35 -1.72 -20.80
C GLU A 107 3.49 -1.25 -21.71
N LYS A 108 4.37 -0.41 -21.19
CA LYS A 108 5.54 0.11 -21.94
C LYS A 108 6.51 -0.98 -22.40
N ARG A 109 6.52 -2.12 -21.71
CA ARG A 109 7.31 -3.28 -22.14
C ARG A 109 6.65 -4.08 -23.26
N GLY A 110 5.49 -3.64 -23.74
CA GLY A 110 4.72 -4.33 -24.75
C GLY A 110 3.89 -5.50 -24.24
N ALA A 111 3.80 -5.68 -22.92
CA ALA A 111 3.11 -6.81 -22.30
C ALA A 111 1.64 -6.45 -21.97
N LEU A 112 0.81 -6.22 -23.00
CA LEU A 112 -0.58 -5.77 -22.85
C LEU A 112 -1.47 -6.80 -22.13
N GLU A 113 -1.33 -8.07 -22.46
CA GLU A 113 -2.07 -9.14 -21.80
C GLU A 113 -1.70 -9.26 -20.31
N LYS A 114 -0.41 -9.14 -20.01
CA LYS A 114 0.09 -9.14 -18.63
C LYS A 114 -0.44 -7.95 -17.87
N THR A 115 -0.48 -6.77 -18.48
CA THR A 115 -1.06 -5.54 -17.90
C THR A 115 -2.52 -5.76 -17.53
N ARG A 116 -3.30 -6.33 -18.43
CA ARG A 116 -4.72 -6.65 -18.17
C ARG A 116 -4.89 -7.62 -17.01
N LYS A 117 -4.11 -8.68 -16.99
CA LYS A 117 -4.14 -9.68 -15.92
C LYS A 117 -3.75 -9.09 -14.57
N VAL A 118 -2.69 -8.30 -14.52
CA VAL A 118 -2.24 -7.63 -13.29
C VAL A 118 -3.31 -6.68 -12.78
N ARG A 119 -3.91 -5.87 -13.67
CA ARG A 119 -5.02 -4.98 -13.30
C ARG A 119 -6.17 -5.76 -12.68
N GLN A 120 -6.57 -6.85 -13.32
CA GLN A 120 -7.66 -7.69 -12.84
C GLN A 120 -7.35 -8.29 -11.47
N ARG A 121 -6.14 -8.78 -11.27
CA ARG A 121 -5.69 -9.34 -9.99
C ARG A 121 -5.62 -8.27 -8.90
N CYS A 122 -5.13 -7.07 -9.22
CA CYS A 122 -5.17 -5.93 -8.29
C CYS A 122 -6.61 -5.62 -7.87
N GLY A 123 -7.55 -5.67 -8.81
CA GLY A 123 -8.97 -5.50 -8.52
C GLY A 123 -9.51 -6.53 -7.54
N GLU A 124 -9.09 -7.77 -7.66
CA GLU A 124 -9.48 -8.82 -6.71
C GLU A 124 -8.88 -8.58 -5.32
N VAL A 125 -7.64 -8.13 -5.24
CA VAL A 125 -6.99 -7.75 -3.98
C VAL A 125 -7.75 -6.60 -3.30
N TYR A 126 -8.12 -5.57 -4.06
CA TYR A 126 -8.93 -4.46 -3.54
C TYR A 126 -10.31 -4.90 -3.05
N ARG A 127 -10.98 -5.79 -3.78
CA ARG A 127 -12.26 -6.34 -3.35
C ARG A 127 -12.12 -7.10 -2.04
N TYR A 128 -11.08 -7.90 -1.91
CA TYR A 128 -10.76 -8.59 -0.66
C TYR A 128 -10.53 -7.60 0.48
N ALA A 129 -9.78 -6.54 0.24
CA ALA A 129 -9.55 -5.49 1.21
C ALA A 129 -10.84 -4.77 1.63
N ILE A 130 -11.75 -4.52 0.68
CA ILE A 130 -13.06 -3.89 0.96
C ILE A 130 -13.92 -4.81 1.83
N ILE A 131 -14.03 -6.08 1.47
CA ILE A 131 -14.83 -7.06 2.22
C ILE A 131 -14.30 -7.22 3.65
N THR A 132 -12.99 -7.15 3.84
CA THR A 132 -12.36 -7.25 5.15
C THR A 132 -12.21 -5.92 5.89
N GLY A 133 -12.82 -4.84 5.38
CA GLY A 133 -12.88 -3.54 6.05
C GLY A 133 -11.60 -2.71 6.01
N ARG A 134 -10.66 -3.04 5.13
CA ARG A 134 -9.36 -2.35 5.04
C ARG A 134 -9.26 -1.36 3.88
N ALA A 135 -10.22 -1.34 2.98
CA ALA A 135 -10.35 -0.37 1.91
C ALA A 135 -11.83 -0.05 1.66
N GLU A 136 -12.10 1.09 1.02
CA GLU A 136 -13.47 1.53 0.72
C GLU A 136 -13.73 1.59 -0.78
N TYR A 137 -12.68 1.70 -1.59
CA TYR A 137 -12.78 1.91 -3.02
C TYR A 137 -11.82 1.01 -3.80
N ASN A 138 -12.28 0.51 -4.95
CA ASN A 138 -11.48 -0.29 -5.87
C ASN A 138 -11.26 0.49 -7.16
N PRO A 139 -10.04 1.04 -7.39
CA PRO A 139 -9.76 1.83 -8.60
C PRO A 139 -9.49 0.97 -9.84
N ALA A 140 -9.20 -0.31 -9.68
CA ALA A 140 -8.71 -1.15 -10.77
C ALA A 140 -9.65 -1.25 -11.99
N PRO A 141 -10.98 -1.42 -11.86
CA PRO A 141 -11.86 -1.49 -13.01
C PRO A 141 -11.86 -0.21 -13.86
N ASP A 142 -11.81 0.96 -13.21
CA ASP A 142 -11.83 2.26 -13.87
C ASP A 142 -10.56 2.55 -14.66
N LEU A 143 -9.44 1.95 -14.26
CA LEU A 143 -8.16 2.13 -14.94
C LEU A 143 -8.11 1.49 -16.33
N ALA A 144 -9.04 0.59 -16.63
CA ALA A 144 -9.14 0.00 -17.97
C ALA A 144 -9.35 1.07 -19.05
N ILE A 145 -9.99 2.18 -18.71
CA ILE A 145 -10.25 3.28 -19.63
C ILE A 145 -8.95 3.95 -20.10
N ALA A 146 -7.95 4.02 -19.24
CA ALA A 146 -6.67 4.68 -19.51
C ALA A 146 -5.59 3.75 -20.08
N LEU A 147 -5.86 2.45 -20.12
CA LEU A 147 -4.90 1.45 -20.60
C LEU A 147 -5.23 1.00 -22.02
N ALA A 148 -4.18 0.61 -22.78
CA ALA A 148 -4.37 0.07 -24.12
C ALA A 148 -5.10 -1.28 -24.07
N VAL A 149 -6.03 -1.46 -24.99
CA VAL A 149 -6.74 -2.72 -25.16
C VAL A 149 -5.85 -3.66 -26.01
N PRO A 150 -5.61 -4.90 -25.55
CA PRO A 150 -4.92 -5.87 -26.39
C PRO A 150 -5.68 -6.09 -27.69
N LYS A 151 -4.99 -6.04 -28.82
CA LYS A 151 -5.61 -6.35 -30.10
C LYS A 151 -6.03 -7.82 -30.10
N GLN A 152 -7.32 -8.06 -30.21
CA GLN A 152 -7.81 -9.40 -30.45
C GLN A 152 -7.28 -9.85 -31.82
N LYS A 153 -6.54 -10.95 -31.83
CA LYS A 153 -6.21 -11.61 -33.08
C LYS A 153 -7.50 -12.21 -33.62
N HIS A 154 -8.08 -11.53 -34.62
CA HIS A 154 -9.12 -12.12 -35.42
C HIS A 154 -8.49 -13.26 -36.20
N HIS A 155 -8.89 -14.48 -35.90
CA HIS A 155 -8.62 -15.62 -36.76
C HIS A 155 -9.73 -15.66 -37.81
N PRO A 156 -9.49 -15.23 -39.06
CA PRO A 156 -10.46 -15.44 -40.13
C PRO A 156 -10.63 -16.95 -40.34
N PHE A 157 -11.84 -17.35 -40.46
CA PHE A 157 -12.17 -18.74 -40.80
C PHE A 157 -11.54 -19.13 -42.14
#